data_3667b251117d8a995e97178d3b8c5bff
#
_entry.id   3667b251117d8a995e97178d3b8c5bff
#
_cell.length_a   1.000
_cell.length_b   1.000
_cell.length_c   1.000
_cell.angle_alpha   90.00
_cell.angle_beta   90.00
_cell.angle_gamma   90.00
#
_symmetry.space_group_name_H-M   'P 1'
#
loop_
_entity.id
_entity.type
_entity.pdbx_description
1 polymer ?
#
loop_
_entity_poly.entity_id
_entity_poly.type
_entity_poly.pdbx_seq_one_letter_code
_entity_poly.pdbx_strand_id
1 'polypeptide(L)'
;CVMAMAMSVQAFADNATQVPPPPTPVEMEVESSLKDVPLQSNGPVSDCYVVPQELILADQQKAKEEAASISLVIPRSVYWQTEGSSPYAYIAQTTNYTCGLACTQMALKNINGTLPSESVLLSELGTTSSAGTNPNKIPEVLNAHQSRGTYAVRWMGSHVTTDLFKQNLWNTLTSKCSPIVHVAISESSGWQYNSTGHYLAIYSMLSDYSKVAICDPYGGYVGVNSWRWYDKETKNVYAALKHGYIYVTT
;
A
#
# COMPACT_ATOMS: atom_id res chain seq x y z
N CYS A 1 -17.82 -11.73 -56.97
CA CYS A 1 -16.77 -12.24 -56.08
C CYS A 1 -16.68 -11.33 -54.88
N VAL A 2 -17.31 -11.71 -53.77
CA VAL A 2 -17.20 -11.00 -52.48
C VAL A 2 -16.28 -11.84 -51.61
N MET A 3 -15.08 -11.32 -51.35
CA MET A 3 -14.12 -11.94 -50.44
C MET A 3 -14.50 -11.55 -49.00
N ALA A 4 -15.00 -12.49 -48.24
CA ALA A 4 -15.23 -12.31 -46.78
C ALA A 4 -13.89 -12.48 -46.07
N MET A 5 -13.38 -11.40 -45.46
CA MET A 5 -12.28 -11.47 -44.49
C MET A 5 -12.85 -11.96 -43.17
N ALA A 6 -12.50 -13.19 -42.83
CA ALA A 6 -12.71 -13.70 -41.47
C ALA A 6 -11.63 -13.12 -40.57
N MET A 7 -12.00 -12.19 -39.70
CA MET A 7 -11.16 -11.79 -38.58
C MET A 7 -11.21 -12.90 -37.54
N SER A 8 -10.10 -13.59 -37.34
CA SER A 8 -9.92 -14.52 -36.24
C SER A 8 -9.83 -13.71 -34.93
N VAL A 9 -10.88 -13.80 -34.11
CA VAL A 9 -10.81 -13.35 -32.73
C VAL A 9 -9.95 -14.37 -31.98
N GLN A 10 -8.69 -14.02 -31.79
CA GLN A 10 -7.78 -14.82 -30.98
C GLN A 10 -8.20 -14.65 -29.51
N ALA A 11 -8.66 -15.75 -28.93
CA ALA A 11 -9.10 -15.84 -27.55
C ALA A 11 -7.95 -15.47 -26.61
N PHE A 12 -8.12 -14.40 -25.84
CA PHE A 12 -7.39 -14.20 -24.60
C PHE A 12 -8.08 -15.06 -23.53
N ALA A 13 -7.76 -16.34 -23.53
CA ALA A 13 -8.13 -17.25 -22.47
C ALA A 13 -6.88 -17.58 -21.63
N ASP A 14 -7.09 -17.63 -20.32
CA ASP A 14 -6.24 -18.15 -19.28
C ASP A 14 -5.08 -17.29 -18.76
N ASN A 15 -5.43 -16.32 -17.87
CA ASN A 15 -4.56 -15.91 -16.75
C ASN A 15 -5.36 -15.37 -15.54
N ALA A 16 -6.46 -16.03 -15.20
CA ALA A 16 -7.45 -15.48 -14.25
C ALA A 16 -7.33 -15.95 -12.80
N THR A 17 -6.26 -16.66 -12.39
CA THR A 17 -6.20 -17.21 -11.02
C THR A 17 -4.83 -17.18 -10.34
N GLN A 18 -3.82 -16.61 -10.93
CA GLN A 18 -2.54 -16.48 -10.23
C GLN A 18 -2.44 -15.09 -9.61
N VAL A 19 -2.31 -15.06 -8.25
CA VAL A 19 -1.60 -13.98 -7.56
C VAL A 19 -0.36 -13.71 -8.41
N PRO A 20 -0.05 -12.46 -8.80
CA PRO A 20 1.23 -12.20 -9.45
C PRO A 20 2.27 -12.91 -8.62
N PRO A 21 3.10 -13.81 -9.19
CA PRO A 21 4.08 -14.52 -8.39
C PRO A 21 4.82 -13.46 -7.59
N PRO A 22 5.06 -13.70 -6.28
CA PRO A 22 5.91 -12.79 -5.53
C PRO A 22 7.13 -12.54 -6.41
N PRO A 23 7.59 -11.29 -6.58
CA PRO A 23 8.73 -11.01 -7.43
C PRO A 23 9.81 -12.00 -7.06
N THR A 24 10.33 -12.72 -8.05
CA THR A 24 11.39 -13.74 -7.83
C THR A 24 12.45 -13.06 -6.99
N PRO A 25 12.79 -13.55 -5.80
CA PRO A 25 13.81 -12.93 -4.99
C PRO A 25 15.07 -12.86 -5.88
N VAL A 26 15.56 -11.67 -6.17
CA VAL A 26 16.95 -11.55 -6.56
C VAL A 26 17.69 -12.00 -5.30
N GLU A 27 18.23 -13.20 -5.33
CA GLU A 27 19.07 -13.73 -4.28
C GLU A 27 20.26 -12.77 -4.12
N MET A 28 20.09 -11.77 -3.29
CA MET A 28 21.21 -11.15 -2.63
C MET A 28 21.54 -12.09 -1.47
N GLU A 29 22.55 -12.93 -1.69
CA GLU A 29 23.26 -13.59 -0.61
C GLU A 29 23.80 -12.52 0.35
N VAL A 30 22.98 -12.18 1.33
CA VAL A 30 23.46 -11.57 2.56
C VAL A 30 23.60 -12.74 3.52
N GLU A 31 24.82 -13.20 3.75
CA GLU A 31 25.14 -13.98 4.93
C GLU A 31 24.65 -13.24 6.16
N SER A 32 23.41 -13.51 6.55
CA SER A 32 22.88 -13.05 7.81
C SER A 32 23.37 -13.98 8.90
N SER A 33 24.32 -13.51 9.69
CA SER A 33 24.38 -13.95 11.08
C SER A 33 23.03 -13.62 11.72
N LEU A 34 22.12 -14.58 11.69
CA LEU A 34 20.86 -14.56 12.42
C LEU A 34 21.22 -14.43 13.90
N LYS A 35 21.26 -13.20 14.39
CA LYS A 35 21.11 -12.96 15.82
C LYS A 35 19.69 -13.39 16.14
N ASP A 36 19.53 -14.25 17.14
CA ASP A 36 18.28 -14.55 17.79
C ASP A 36 17.64 -13.25 18.26
N VAL A 37 16.89 -12.59 17.36
CA VAL A 37 16.01 -11.48 17.76
C VAL A 37 14.82 -12.16 18.40
N PRO A 38 14.55 -11.97 19.71
CA PRO A 38 13.36 -12.49 20.31
C PRO A 38 12.17 -12.00 19.48
N LEU A 39 11.28 -12.91 19.08
CA LEU A 39 9.98 -12.57 18.53
C LEU A 39 9.29 -11.64 19.54
N GLN A 40 9.50 -10.35 19.39
CA GLN A 40 8.80 -9.36 20.22
C GLN A 40 7.33 -9.44 19.82
N SER A 41 6.49 -9.74 20.78
CA SER A 41 5.03 -9.74 20.66
C SER A 41 4.46 -8.38 20.25
N ASN A 42 5.29 -7.36 20.14
CA ASN A 42 4.94 -6.00 19.76
C ASN A 42 5.62 -5.67 18.43
N GLY A 43 4.81 -5.57 17.37
CA GLY A 43 5.23 -5.10 16.05
C GLY A 43 5.64 -3.61 16.04
N PRO A 44 5.86 -3.05 14.85
CA PRO A 44 6.28 -1.66 14.70
C PRO A 44 5.28 -0.69 15.36
N VAL A 45 5.81 0.42 15.89
CA VAL A 45 5.05 1.44 16.59
C VAL A 45 5.07 2.74 15.79
N SER A 46 3.92 3.13 15.27
CA SER A 46 3.70 4.42 14.60
C SER A 46 2.41 5.06 15.14
N ASP A 47 2.34 5.24 16.46
CA ASP A 47 1.06 5.37 17.17
C ASP A 47 0.79 6.73 17.82
N CYS A 48 1.74 7.64 17.84
CA CYS A 48 1.62 8.86 18.66
C CYS A 48 1.05 10.06 17.89
N TYR A 49 0.60 9.89 16.64
CA TYR A 49 0.02 11.00 15.87
C TYR A 49 -1.46 11.19 16.23
N VAL A 50 -1.79 12.37 16.74
CA VAL A 50 -3.17 12.80 16.94
C VAL A 50 -3.60 13.59 15.70
N VAL A 51 -4.61 13.09 14.99
CA VAL A 51 -5.14 13.76 13.80
C VAL A 51 -5.90 15.02 14.22
N PRO A 52 -5.49 16.22 13.76
CA PRO A 52 -6.23 17.45 14.00
C PRO A 52 -7.66 17.37 13.44
N GLN A 53 -8.63 17.82 14.23
CA GLN A 53 -10.05 17.73 13.86
C GLN A 53 -10.38 18.47 12.56
N GLU A 54 -9.72 19.60 12.30
CA GLU A 54 -9.88 20.37 11.06
C GLU A 54 -9.50 19.59 9.82
N LEU A 55 -8.48 18.71 9.89
CA LEU A 55 -8.08 17.86 8.78
C LEU A 55 -9.14 16.80 8.48
N ILE A 56 -9.75 16.23 9.53
CA ILE A 56 -10.85 15.27 9.37
C ILE A 56 -12.06 15.96 8.73
N LEU A 57 -12.41 17.16 9.19
CA LEU A 57 -13.55 17.92 8.65
C LEU A 57 -13.34 18.34 7.18
N ALA A 58 -12.14 18.80 6.84
CA ALA A 58 -11.80 19.15 5.47
C ALA A 58 -11.87 17.95 4.52
N ASP A 59 -11.43 16.78 4.99
CA ASP A 59 -11.49 15.55 4.21
C ASP A 59 -12.93 15.00 4.06
N GLN A 60 -13.81 15.22 5.05
CA GLN A 60 -15.21 14.78 5.00
C GLN A 60 -15.96 15.31 3.79
N GLN A 61 -15.77 16.59 3.47
CA GLN A 61 -16.45 17.20 2.31
C GLN A 61 -15.99 16.56 1.02
N LYS A 62 -14.68 16.42 0.85
CA LYS A 62 -14.08 15.77 -0.32
C LYS A 62 -14.49 14.30 -0.45
N ALA A 63 -14.53 13.56 0.68
CA ALA A 63 -14.98 12.18 0.70
C ALA A 63 -16.44 12.02 0.25
N LYS A 64 -17.33 12.95 0.63
CA LYS A 64 -18.74 12.92 0.20
C LYS A 64 -18.87 13.13 -1.31
N GLU A 65 -18.09 14.05 -1.87
CA GLU A 65 -18.09 14.32 -3.32
C GLU A 65 -17.59 13.11 -4.10
N GLU A 66 -16.49 12.51 -3.68
CA GLU A 66 -15.96 11.28 -4.27
C GLU A 66 -16.93 10.10 -4.12
N ALA A 67 -17.54 9.93 -2.93
CA ALA A 67 -18.50 8.85 -2.68
C ALA A 67 -19.75 8.94 -3.57
N ALA A 68 -20.18 10.12 -3.94
CA ALA A 68 -21.31 10.32 -4.86
C ALA A 68 -21.03 9.86 -6.30
N SER A 69 -19.76 9.73 -6.67
CA SER A 69 -19.30 9.30 -8.01
C SER A 69 -18.84 7.84 -8.05
N ILE A 70 -18.91 7.10 -6.93
CA ILE A 70 -18.45 5.71 -6.88
C ILE A 70 -19.27 4.83 -7.83
N SER A 71 -18.57 4.15 -8.72
CA SER A 71 -19.12 3.11 -9.60
C SER A 71 -18.15 1.93 -9.63
N LEU A 72 -18.32 1.01 -8.68
CA LEU A 72 -17.54 -0.23 -8.66
C LEU A 72 -18.08 -1.17 -9.75
N VAL A 73 -17.32 -1.33 -10.82
CA VAL A 73 -17.66 -2.27 -11.89
C VAL A 73 -16.88 -3.55 -11.68
N ILE A 74 -17.60 -4.64 -11.38
CA ILE A 74 -16.99 -5.98 -11.29
C ILE A 74 -16.87 -6.55 -12.71
N PRO A 75 -15.66 -6.80 -13.22
CA PRO A 75 -15.46 -7.37 -14.54
C PRO A 75 -15.90 -8.82 -14.58
N ARG A 76 -16.19 -9.34 -15.79
CA ARG A 76 -16.58 -10.74 -15.99
C ARG A 76 -15.48 -11.74 -15.63
N SER A 77 -14.22 -11.34 -15.76
CA SER A 77 -13.05 -12.11 -15.35
C SER A 77 -12.26 -11.34 -14.29
N VAL A 78 -11.88 -12.03 -13.22
CA VAL A 78 -11.11 -11.43 -12.13
C VAL A 78 -9.61 -11.49 -12.48
N TYR A 79 -8.92 -10.37 -12.32
CA TYR A 79 -7.47 -10.24 -12.54
C TYR A 79 -6.85 -9.32 -11.49
N TRP A 80 -5.54 -9.39 -11.34
CA TRP A 80 -4.80 -8.49 -10.48
C TRP A 80 -4.44 -7.19 -11.20
N GLN A 81 -4.89 -6.06 -10.69
CA GLN A 81 -4.42 -4.73 -11.08
C GLN A 81 -3.20 -4.37 -10.25
N THR A 82 -2.07 -4.14 -10.89
CA THR A 82 -0.83 -3.72 -10.23
C THR A 82 -0.57 -2.22 -10.44
N GLU A 83 0.31 -1.66 -9.63
CA GLU A 83 0.84 -0.31 -9.85
C GLU A 83 1.77 -0.22 -11.08
N GLY A 84 2.15 -1.34 -11.66
CA GLY A 84 2.83 -1.44 -12.96
C GLY A 84 4.32 -1.79 -12.93
N SER A 85 4.98 -1.81 -11.77
CA SER A 85 6.36 -2.26 -11.65
C SER A 85 6.46 -3.79 -11.64
N SER A 86 7.49 -4.32 -12.29
CA SER A 86 7.77 -5.77 -12.27
C SER A 86 9.28 -5.99 -12.35
N PRO A 87 9.91 -6.46 -11.27
CA PRO A 87 9.37 -6.70 -9.93
C PRO A 87 9.07 -5.39 -9.16
N TYR A 88 8.12 -5.44 -8.22
CA TYR A 88 7.91 -4.36 -7.27
C TYR A 88 9.11 -4.26 -6.32
N ALA A 89 9.71 -3.08 -6.18
CA ALA A 89 10.87 -2.90 -5.35
C ALA A 89 10.51 -2.95 -3.87
N TYR A 90 11.07 -3.92 -3.16
CA TYR A 90 10.93 -4.07 -1.72
C TYR A 90 11.99 -3.28 -0.97
N ILE A 91 11.58 -2.58 0.09
CA ILE A 91 12.50 -1.90 1.01
C ILE A 91 12.05 -2.23 2.44
N ALA A 92 12.95 -2.87 3.20
CA ALA A 92 12.72 -3.14 4.61
C ALA A 92 12.83 -1.85 5.43
N GLN A 93 12.04 -1.73 6.50
CA GLN A 93 12.29 -0.70 7.50
C GLN A 93 13.62 -0.98 8.24
N THR A 94 14.28 0.05 8.68
CA THR A 94 15.58 -0.03 9.34
C THR A 94 15.48 -0.03 10.87
N THR A 95 14.36 0.42 11.40
CA THR A 95 14.04 0.42 12.84
C THR A 95 12.57 0.07 13.04
N ASN A 96 12.13 -0.14 14.29
CA ASN A 96 10.73 -0.44 14.63
C ASN A 96 9.74 0.72 14.39
N TYR A 97 10.21 1.92 14.02
CA TYR A 97 9.39 3.12 13.79
C TYR A 97 9.51 3.70 12.37
N THR A 98 10.30 3.08 11.47
CA THR A 98 10.54 3.60 10.10
C THR A 98 9.67 2.94 9.02
N CYS A 99 8.55 2.30 9.39
CA CYS A 99 7.66 1.66 8.43
C CYS A 99 7.06 2.65 7.41
N GLY A 100 6.68 3.85 7.83
CA GLY A 100 6.17 4.91 6.94
C GLY A 100 7.24 5.41 5.96
N LEU A 101 8.48 5.57 6.42
CA LEU A 101 9.61 5.88 5.57
C LEU A 101 9.82 4.79 4.51
N ALA A 102 9.87 3.52 4.92
CA ALA A 102 10.07 2.40 3.99
C ALA A 102 8.95 2.28 2.95
N CYS A 103 7.68 2.47 3.34
CA CYS A 103 6.56 2.51 2.39
C CYS A 103 6.67 3.69 1.40
N THR A 104 7.09 4.87 1.88
CA THR A 104 7.34 6.03 1.00
C THR A 104 8.48 5.77 0.03
N GLN A 105 9.57 5.16 0.50
CA GLN A 105 10.69 4.75 -0.34
C GLN A 105 10.25 3.73 -1.40
N MET A 106 9.46 2.71 -1.04
CA MET A 106 8.94 1.74 -1.99
C MET A 106 8.09 2.40 -3.07
N ALA A 107 7.17 3.29 -2.69
CA ALA A 107 6.35 4.02 -3.66
C ALA A 107 7.21 4.85 -4.62
N LEU A 108 8.14 5.67 -4.12
CA LEU A 108 9.05 6.47 -4.95
C LEU A 108 9.95 5.61 -5.84
N LYS A 109 10.51 4.52 -5.31
CA LYS A 109 11.39 3.63 -6.08
C LYS A 109 10.66 3.01 -7.27
N ASN A 110 9.42 2.58 -7.07
CA ASN A 110 8.61 1.98 -8.12
C ASN A 110 8.10 3.01 -9.15
N ILE A 111 7.90 4.26 -8.74
CA ILE A 111 7.52 5.35 -9.66
C ILE A 111 8.72 5.84 -10.49
N ASN A 112 9.85 6.12 -9.84
CA ASN A 112 10.97 6.86 -10.42
C ASN A 112 12.17 5.97 -10.80
N GLY A 113 12.26 4.74 -10.29
CA GLY A 113 13.44 3.89 -10.41
C GLY A 113 14.63 4.32 -9.51
N THR A 114 14.58 5.52 -8.94
CA THR A 114 15.62 6.09 -8.08
C THR A 114 14.99 6.65 -6.80
N LEU A 115 15.83 6.91 -5.78
CA LEU A 115 15.41 7.46 -4.49
C LEU A 115 16.29 8.64 -4.08
N PRO A 116 15.73 9.64 -3.38
CA PRO A 116 16.50 10.51 -2.51
C PRO A 116 17.20 9.69 -1.42
N SER A 117 18.23 10.25 -0.79
CA SER A 117 18.90 9.54 0.32
C SER A 117 17.93 9.30 1.48
N GLU A 118 18.15 8.23 2.23
CA GLU A 118 17.30 7.90 3.39
C GLU A 118 17.27 9.05 4.40
N SER A 119 18.40 9.72 4.62
CA SER A 119 18.50 10.86 5.54
C SER A 119 17.65 12.07 5.10
N VAL A 120 17.55 12.32 3.80
CA VAL A 120 16.67 13.37 3.24
C VAL A 120 15.22 13.00 3.50
N LEU A 121 14.79 11.81 3.11
CA LEU A 121 13.41 11.36 3.29
C LEU A 121 13.02 11.29 4.78
N LEU A 122 13.92 10.83 5.65
CA LEU A 122 13.69 10.77 7.09
C LEU A 122 13.40 12.17 7.67
N SER A 123 14.19 13.17 7.22
CA SER A 123 14.02 14.57 7.63
C SER A 123 12.72 15.17 7.11
N GLU A 124 12.40 14.97 5.83
CA GLU A 124 11.19 15.51 5.20
C GLU A 124 9.91 14.90 5.76
N LEU A 125 9.92 13.60 6.05
CA LEU A 125 8.81 12.90 6.70
C LEU A 125 8.66 13.25 8.19
N GLY A 126 9.68 13.85 8.79
CA GLY A 126 9.71 14.13 10.23
C GLY A 126 9.57 12.85 11.07
N THR A 127 10.11 11.73 10.58
CA THR A 127 10.04 10.43 11.26
C THR A 127 10.92 10.43 12.51
N THR A 128 10.35 10.05 13.65
CA THR A 128 11.04 10.01 14.94
C THR A 128 10.78 8.68 15.67
N SER A 129 11.67 8.32 16.60
CA SER A 129 11.50 7.12 17.43
C SER A 129 10.33 7.20 18.40
N SER A 130 9.87 8.40 18.73
CA SER A 130 8.76 8.62 19.66
C SER A 130 7.38 8.68 18.98
N ALA A 131 7.31 9.06 17.69
CA ALA A 131 6.05 9.30 17.00
C ALA A 131 5.90 8.49 15.69
N GLY A 132 6.96 7.84 15.22
CA GLY A 132 6.97 7.22 13.88
C GLY A 132 6.91 8.28 12.79
N THR A 133 6.23 7.99 11.69
CA THR A 133 6.05 8.88 10.53
C THR A 133 4.69 9.57 10.59
N ASN A 134 4.67 10.89 10.44
CA ASN A 134 3.43 11.66 10.36
C ASN A 134 2.68 11.35 9.05
N PRO A 135 1.42 10.88 9.09
CA PRO A 135 0.65 10.55 7.89
C PRO A 135 0.52 11.70 6.88
N ASN A 136 0.44 12.96 7.36
CA ASN A 136 0.37 14.13 6.47
C ASN A 136 1.64 14.34 5.65
N LYS A 137 2.79 13.96 6.21
CA LYS A 137 4.08 14.16 5.54
C LYS A 137 4.31 13.20 4.39
N ILE A 138 3.69 12.03 4.41
CA ILE A 138 3.86 11.05 3.34
C ILE A 138 3.41 11.60 1.98
N PRO A 139 2.16 12.12 1.79
CA PRO A 139 1.77 12.69 0.51
C PRO A 139 2.54 13.96 0.15
N GLU A 140 2.93 14.80 1.12
CA GLU A 140 3.78 15.97 0.84
C GLU A 140 5.11 15.54 0.21
N VAL A 141 5.79 14.56 0.80
CA VAL A 141 7.06 14.03 0.29
C VAL A 141 6.88 13.31 -1.04
N LEU A 142 5.84 12.47 -1.17
CA LEU A 142 5.55 11.81 -2.44
C LEU A 142 5.34 12.84 -3.55
N ASN A 143 4.53 13.86 -3.33
CA ASN A 143 4.23 14.91 -4.32
C ASN A 143 5.45 15.79 -4.66
N ALA A 144 6.39 15.96 -3.73
CA ALA A 144 7.63 16.70 -3.98
C ALA A 144 8.62 15.93 -4.86
N HIS A 145 8.60 14.59 -4.80
CA HIS A 145 9.61 13.74 -5.45
C HIS A 145 9.11 12.94 -6.65
N GLN A 146 7.84 13.05 -7.03
CA GLN A 146 7.29 12.41 -8.23
C GLN A 146 6.20 13.28 -8.89
N SER A 147 5.84 12.99 -10.14
CA SER A 147 4.84 13.75 -10.91
C SER A 147 3.75 12.88 -11.55
N ARG A 148 3.68 11.59 -11.20
CA ARG A 148 2.76 10.64 -11.83
C ARG A 148 1.32 10.82 -11.38
N GLY A 149 1.11 11.21 -10.11
CA GLY A 149 -0.20 11.46 -9.53
C GLY A 149 -0.10 12.36 -8.31
N THR A 150 -1.21 12.96 -7.92
CA THR A 150 -1.28 13.79 -6.71
C THR A 150 -1.75 12.95 -5.53
N TYR A 151 -0.85 12.67 -4.60
CA TYR A 151 -1.18 11.94 -3.38
C TYR A 151 -1.88 12.84 -2.34
N ALA A 152 -2.81 12.24 -1.62
CA ALA A 152 -3.49 12.85 -0.47
C ALA A 152 -3.68 11.82 0.64
N VAL A 153 -3.99 12.30 1.85
CA VAL A 153 -4.46 11.45 2.95
C VAL A 153 -5.97 11.43 2.95
N ARG A 154 -6.56 10.25 3.09
CA ARG A 154 -7.95 10.05 3.51
C ARG A 154 -7.96 9.71 5.00
N TRP A 155 -8.54 10.58 5.81
CA TRP A 155 -8.64 10.38 7.26
C TRP A 155 -9.84 9.50 7.61
N MET A 156 -9.62 8.54 8.51
CA MET A 156 -10.73 7.67 8.97
C MET A 156 -11.79 8.47 9.73
N GLY A 157 -13.03 8.11 9.47
CA GLY A 157 -14.22 8.68 10.08
C GLY A 157 -15.48 8.06 9.47
N SER A 158 -16.66 8.46 9.94
CA SER A 158 -17.95 7.92 9.46
C SER A 158 -18.23 8.18 7.97
N HIS A 159 -17.50 9.10 7.35
CA HIS A 159 -17.57 9.43 5.92
C HIS A 159 -16.78 8.47 5.02
N VAL A 160 -15.89 7.65 5.57
CA VAL A 160 -15.12 6.67 4.81
C VAL A 160 -15.88 5.37 4.78
N THR A 161 -16.37 5.00 3.61
CA THR A 161 -17.01 3.69 3.38
C THR A 161 -16.02 2.68 2.82
N THR A 162 -16.33 1.40 2.94
CA THR A 162 -15.53 0.34 2.31
C THR A 162 -15.42 0.51 0.80
N ASP A 163 -16.48 0.99 0.15
CA ASP A 163 -16.49 1.17 -1.30
C ASP A 163 -15.66 2.37 -1.73
N LEU A 164 -15.68 3.48 -0.96
CA LEU A 164 -14.76 4.59 -1.18
C LEU A 164 -13.30 4.16 -1.00
N PHE A 165 -13.01 3.37 0.02
CA PHE A 165 -11.68 2.80 0.23
C PHE A 165 -11.22 1.96 -0.97
N LYS A 166 -12.06 1.01 -1.42
CA LYS A 166 -11.79 0.17 -2.59
C LYS A 166 -11.53 1.00 -3.84
N GLN A 167 -12.38 1.99 -4.11
CA GLN A 167 -12.27 2.85 -5.28
C GLN A 167 -10.96 3.65 -5.26
N ASN A 168 -10.59 4.22 -4.11
CA ASN A 168 -9.37 5.01 -3.97
C ASN A 168 -8.11 4.15 -4.14
N LEU A 169 -8.10 2.93 -3.61
CA LEU A 169 -7.00 1.98 -3.86
C LEU A 169 -6.89 1.64 -5.35
N TRP A 170 -8.02 1.29 -5.98
CA TRP A 170 -8.08 0.94 -7.39
C TRP A 170 -7.58 2.08 -8.28
N ASN A 171 -8.07 3.29 -8.06
CA ASN A 171 -7.67 4.47 -8.82
C ASN A 171 -6.18 4.76 -8.67
N THR A 172 -5.65 4.59 -7.45
CA THR A 172 -4.21 4.76 -7.20
C THR A 172 -3.38 3.75 -8.00
N LEU A 173 -3.76 2.46 -7.97
CA LEU A 173 -3.05 1.42 -8.71
C LEU A 173 -3.16 1.59 -10.23
N THR A 174 -4.32 1.98 -10.75
CA THR A 174 -4.49 2.27 -12.17
C THR A 174 -3.71 3.50 -12.64
N SER A 175 -3.47 4.45 -11.73
CA SER A 175 -2.56 5.59 -11.93
C SER A 175 -1.08 5.21 -11.86
N LYS A 176 -0.76 3.91 -11.73
CA LYS A 176 0.62 3.39 -11.60
C LYS A 176 1.35 3.92 -10.36
N CYS A 177 0.61 4.02 -9.29
CA CYS A 177 1.07 4.47 -7.97
C CYS A 177 0.68 3.43 -6.91
N SER A 178 1.43 3.38 -5.80
CA SER A 178 1.14 2.48 -4.68
C SER A 178 0.37 3.21 -3.59
N PRO A 179 -0.82 2.75 -3.21
CA PRO A 179 -1.46 3.23 -1.98
C PRO A 179 -0.66 2.78 -0.75
N ILE A 180 -0.71 3.60 0.32
CA ILE A 180 -0.10 3.28 1.61
C ILE A 180 -1.21 3.33 2.66
N VAL A 181 -1.34 2.27 3.47
CA VAL A 181 -2.35 2.18 4.52
C VAL A 181 -1.70 2.25 5.89
N HIS A 182 -2.34 2.97 6.83
CA HIS A 182 -1.94 2.99 8.23
C HIS A 182 -2.92 2.12 9.03
N VAL A 183 -2.42 1.06 9.66
CA VAL A 183 -3.23 0.01 10.29
C VAL A 183 -2.85 -0.23 11.74
N ALA A 184 -3.83 -0.65 12.54
CA ALA A 184 -3.63 -1.33 13.81
C ALA A 184 -4.03 -2.79 13.61
N ILE A 185 -3.12 -3.72 13.86
CA ILE A 185 -3.28 -5.12 13.52
C ILE A 185 -3.02 -6.03 14.71
N SER A 186 -3.64 -7.22 14.70
CA SER A 186 -3.41 -8.23 15.73
C SER A 186 -3.49 -9.65 15.17
N GLU A 187 -2.73 -10.55 15.76
CA GLU A 187 -2.77 -11.98 15.46
C GLU A 187 -4.17 -12.58 15.66
N SER A 188 -4.90 -12.11 16.68
CA SER A 188 -6.29 -12.52 16.92
C SER A 188 -7.26 -12.15 15.78
N SER A 189 -6.89 -11.17 14.96
CA SER A 189 -7.62 -10.76 13.75
C SER A 189 -7.04 -11.36 12.46
N GLY A 190 -6.20 -12.40 12.60
CA GLY A 190 -5.62 -13.12 11.46
C GLY A 190 -4.45 -12.41 10.78
N TRP A 191 -3.78 -11.46 11.46
CA TRP A 191 -2.53 -10.86 11.01
C TRP A 191 -1.33 -11.63 11.53
N GLN A 192 -0.16 -11.38 10.97
CA GLN A 192 1.06 -12.13 11.27
C GLN A 192 1.68 -11.76 12.62
N TYR A 193 1.37 -10.57 13.13
CA TYR A 193 1.90 -10.02 14.39
C TYR A 193 0.96 -8.92 14.92
N ASN A 194 1.26 -8.45 16.13
CA ASN A 194 0.52 -7.35 16.76
C ASN A 194 1.23 -6.01 16.49
N SER A 195 0.47 -4.98 16.13
CA SER A 195 0.97 -3.60 16.04
C SER A 195 -0.15 -2.62 16.35
N THR A 196 0.14 -1.62 17.17
CA THR A 196 -0.77 -0.52 17.47
C THR A 196 -0.79 0.56 16.39
N GLY A 197 0.20 0.56 15.50
CA GLY A 197 0.29 1.45 14.36
C GLY A 197 1.40 1.02 13.40
N HIS A 198 1.05 0.72 12.15
CA HIS A 198 1.98 0.26 11.14
C HIS A 198 1.58 0.74 9.74
N TYR A 199 2.57 1.07 8.92
CA TYR A 199 2.37 1.41 7.52
C TYR A 199 2.67 0.21 6.63
N LEU A 200 1.77 -0.03 5.67
CA LEU A 200 1.87 -1.08 4.65
C LEU A 200 1.72 -0.46 3.26
N ALA A 201 2.53 -0.90 2.31
CA ALA A 201 2.35 -0.54 0.90
C ALA A 201 1.46 -1.58 0.21
N ILE A 202 0.51 -1.12 -0.59
CA ILE A 202 -0.32 -1.99 -1.45
C ILE A 202 0.23 -1.88 -2.87
N TYR A 203 0.59 -3.01 -3.48
CA TYR A 203 1.14 -3.02 -4.84
C TYR A 203 0.19 -3.64 -5.87
N SER A 204 -0.87 -4.30 -5.41
CA SER A 204 -1.87 -4.89 -6.32
C SER A 204 -3.23 -5.07 -5.63
N MET A 205 -4.29 -5.17 -6.44
CA MET A 205 -5.66 -5.42 -5.99
C MET A 205 -6.39 -6.27 -7.03
N LEU A 206 -7.21 -7.22 -6.58
CA LEU A 206 -8.10 -7.96 -7.48
C LEU A 206 -9.16 -7.03 -8.08
N SER A 207 -9.49 -7.25 -9.35
CA SER A 207 -10.45 -6.42 -10.09
C SER A 207 -11.91 -6.55 -9.60
N ASP A 208 -12.20 -7.54 -8.75
CA ASP A 208 -13.46 -7.64 -8.01
C ASP A 208 -13.41 -6.95 -6.63
N TYR A 209 -12.30 -6.29 -6.34
CA TYR A 209 -12.03 -5.57 -5.08
C TYR A 209 -12.02 -6.45 -3.82
N SER A 210 -11.96 -7.77 -3.97
CA SER A 210 -12.04 -8.71 -2.84
C SER A 210 -10.76 -8.78 -2.03
N LYS A 211 -9.59 -8.68 -2.70
CA LYS A 211 -8.27 -8.82 -2.08
C LYS A 211 -7.30 -7.76 -2.54
N VAL A 212 -6.35 -7.45 -1.68
CA VAL A 212 -5.15 -6.64 -1.96
C VAL A 212 -3.89 -7.45 -1.70
N ALA A 213 -2.85 -7.19 -2.47
CA ALA A 213 -1.51 -7.70 -2.24
C ALA A 213 -0.66 -6.64 -1.54
N ILE A 214 -0.07 -7.03 -0.43
CA ILE A 214 0.63 -6.17 0.52
C ILE A 214 2.12 -6.42 0.45
N CYS A 215 2.88 -5.32 0.48
CA CYS A 215 4.30 -5.29 0.70
C CYS A 215 4.56 -4.70 2.08
N ASP A 216 5.07 -5.53 2.99
CA ASP A 216 5.22 -5.21 4.41
C ASP A 216 6.71 -5.01 4.77
N PRO A 217 7.12 -3.78 5.10
CA PRO A 217 8.53 -3.50 5.40
C PRO A 217 9.03 -4.18 6.67
N TYR A 218 8.12 -4.60 7.58
CA TYR A 218 8.50 -5.24 8.84
C TYR A 218 9.06 -6.64 8.63
N GLY A 219 8.54 -7.39 7.65
CA GLY A 219 9.03 -8.74 7.37
C GLY A 219 10.54 -8.79 7.06
N GLY A 220 11.07 -7.78 6.37
CA GLY A 220 12.51 -7.65 6.14
C GLY A 220 13.30 -7.26 7.37
N TYR A 221 12.74 -6.40 8.20
CA TYR A 221 13.36 -5.95 9.45
C TYR A 221 13.55 -7.09 10.44
N VAL A 222 12.57 -7.97 10.58
CA VAL A 222 12.66 -9.15 11.47
C VAL A 222 13.20 -10.40 10.79
N GLY A 223 13.54 -10.33 9.49
CA GLY A 223 14.13 -11.45 8.75
C GLY A 223 13.13 -12.56 8.36
N VAL A 224 11.82 -12.30 8.42
CA VAL A 224 10.76 -13.26 8.08
C VAL A 224 10.27 -13.03 6.66
N ASN A 225 10.77 -13.83 5.72
CA ASN A 225 10.45 -13.64 4.30
C ASN A 225 8.95 -13.74 3.97
N SER A 226 8.23 -14.67 4.60
CA SER A 226 6.78 -14.83 4.39
C SER A 226 5.93 -13.64 4.88
N TRP A 227 6.53 -12.71 5.65
CA TRP A 227 5.86 -11.49 6.09
C TRP A 227 6.13 -10.30 5.18
N ARG A 228 7.01 -10.44 4.20
CA ARG A 228 7.30 -9.35 3.25
C ARG A 228 6.20 -9.16 2.22
N TRP A 229 5.61 -10.27 1.78
CA TRP A 229 4.64 -10.32 0.69
C TRP A 229 3.51 -11.25 1.06
N TYR A 230 2.30 -10.74 1.10
CA TYR A 230 1.09 -11.52 1.35
C TYR A 230 -0.16 -10.84 0.80
N ASP A 231 -1.21 -11.61 0.59
CA ASP A 231 -2.53 -11.06 0.27
C ASP A 231 -3.43 -11.00 1.50
N LYS A 232 -4.37 -10.07 1.47
CA LYS A 232 -5.38 -9.89 2.51
C LYS A 232 -6.72 -9.53 1.88
N GLU A 233 -7.83 -10.01 2.45
CA GLU A 233 -9.15 -9.52 2.06
C GLU A 233 -9.23 -8.01 2.31
N THR A 234 -9.71 -7.27 1.32
CA THR A 234 -9.80 -5.81 1.37
C THR A 234 -10.60 -5.31 2.56
N LYS A 235 -11.68 -6.05 2.93
CA LYS A 235 -12.49 -5.74 4.12
C LYS A 235 -11.71 -5.83 5.42
N ASN A 236 -10.74 -6.76 5.52
CA ASN A 236 -9.91 -6.94 6.71
C ASN A 236 -8.86 -5.81 6.82
N VAL A 237 -8.32 -5.35 5.68
CA VAL A 237 -7.46 -4.17 5.67
C VAL A 237 -8.24 -2.92 6.06
N TYR A 238 -9.45 -2.74 5.50
CA TYR A 238 -10.34 -1.64 5.86
C TYR A 238 -10.67 -1.62 7.37
N ALA A 239 -11.00 -2.78 7.94
CA ALA A 239 -11.30 -2.91 9.37
C ALA A 239 -10.10 -2.62 10.28
N ALA A 240 -8.87 -2.82 9.77
CA ALA A 240 -7.64 -2.55 10.49
C ALA A 240 -7.15 -1.10 10.37
N LEU A 241 -7.76 -0.27 9.50
CA LEU A 241 -7.35 1.13 9.31
C LEU A 241 -7.43 1.89 10.63
N LYS A 242 -6.34 2.61 10.95
CA LYS A 242 -6.23 3.38 12.18
C LYS A 242 -6.48 4.88 11.94
N HIS A 243 -5.52 5.59 11.37
CA HIS A 243 -5.67 7.02 11.10
C HIS A 243 -6.20 7.31 9.71
N GLY A 244 -5.88 6.46 8.75
CA GLY A 244 -6.28 6.67 7.36
C GLY A 244 -5.40 5.91 6.37
N TYR A 245 -5.44 6.38 5.14
CA TYR A 245 -4.62 5.84 4.06
C TYR A 245 -4.22 6.95 3.08
N ILE A 246 -3.13 6.70 2.37
CA ILE A 246 -2.56 7.60 1.38
C ILE A 246 -2.92 7.04 -0.01
N TYR A 247 -3.50 7.86 -0.86
CA TYR A 247 -4.01 7.51 -2.17
C TYR A 247 -3.79 8.64 -3.18
N VAL A 248 -3.91 8.33 -4.48
CA VAL A 248 -3.86 9.32 -5.55
C VAL A 248 -5.26 9.87 -5.80
N THR A 249 -5.40 11.18 -5.76
CA THR A 249 -6.65 11.87 -6.09
C THR A 249 -6.88 11.86 -7.59
N THR A 250 -8.09 11.56 -8.01
CA THR A 250 -8.56 11.64 -9.41
C THR A 250 -9.10 13.01 -9.74
#